data_0df87d109a3d2144b6b617d4d2d2e8a6
#
_entry.id   0df87d109a3d2144b6b617d4d2d2e8a6
#
_cell.length_a   1.000
_cell.length_b   1.000
_cell.length_c   1.000
_cell.angle_alpha   90.00
_cell.angle_beta   90.00
_cell.angle_gamma   90.00
#
_symmetry.space_group_name_H-M   'P 1'
#
loop_
_entity.id
_entity.type
_entity.pdbx_description
1 polymer ?
#
loop_
_entity_poly.entity_id
_entity_poly.type
_entity_poly.pdbx_seq_one_letter_code
_entity_poly.pdbx_strand_id
1 'polypeptide(L)'
;MNKFFVDDLLERLETLSDTINVIDQKSLKNTIILLGCQNQFPMICYEHTNDSNFDVDMDESKFLNDRNYNGTWIIGCNDDTIDFLVCLKTYEQILFIDVLEVNEDMRKQGLGGNIVSIIESVAETYYPTISVSPFDTDAINFWEHMEYYKEENYQSWIKRL
;
A
#
# COMPACT_ATOMS: atom_id res chain seq x y z
N MET A 1 -9.18 5.66 12.15
CA MET A 1 -8.36 6.69 11.46
C MET A 1 -9.10 8.03 11.51
N ASN A 2 -8.37 9.14 11.62
CA ASN A 2 -8.96 10.48 11.63
C ASN A 2 -9.57 10.78 10.24
N LYS A 3 -10.84 11.21 10.22
CA LYS A 3 -11.55 11.51 8.95
C LYS A 3 -10.91 12.66 8.19
N PHE A 4 -10.51 13.73 8.88
CA PHE A 4 -9.87 14.89 8.24
C PHE A 4 -8.53 14.52 7.59
N PHE A 5 -7.76 13.64 8.23
CA PHE A 5 -6.54 13.10 7.63
C PHE A 5 -6.84 12.37 6.31
N VAL A 6 -7.87 11.54 6.29
CA VAL A 6 -8.25 10.80 5.07
C VAL A 6 -8.70 11.77 3.97
N ASP A 7 -9.56 12.74 4.29
CA ASP A 7 -10.07 13.73 3.33
C ASP A 7 -8.90 14.53 2.71
N ASP A 8 -7.98 15.06 3.54
CA ASP A 8 -6.80 15.80 3.08
C ASP A 8 -5.85 14.93 2.22
N LEU A 9 -5.69 13.65 2.61
CA LEU A 9 -4.87 12.71 1.88
C LEU A 9 -5.43 12.42 0.49
N LEU A 10 -6.73 12.16 0.39
CA LEU A 10 -7.38 11.87 -0.89
C LEU A 10 -7.25 13.06 -1.85
N GLU A 11 -7.52 14.29 -1.40
CA GLU A 11 -7.39 15.50 -2.20
C GLU A 11 -5.99 15.64 -2.81
N ARG A 12 -4.93 15.33 -2.02
CA ARG A 12 -3.56 15.44 -2.54
C ARG A 12 -3.18 14.28 -3.45
N LEU A 13 -3.68 13.07 -3.21
CA LEU A 13 -3.42 11.92 -4.07
C LEU A 13 -4.08 12.03 -5.44
N GLU A 14 -5.15 12.82 -5.60
CA GLU A 14 -5.78 13.13 -6.89
C GLU A 14 -4.81 13.79 -7.90
N THR A 15 -3.66 14.27 -7.44
CA THR A 15 -2.60 14.78 -8.34
C THR A 15 -1.80 13.67 -9.02
N LEU A 16 -1.93 12.42 -8.57
CA LEU A 16 -1.14 11.27 -9.04
C LEU A 16 -1.92 10.31 -9.94
N SER A 17 -3.24 10.30 -9.87
CA SER A 17 -4.11 9.41 -10.64
C SER A 17 -5.44 10.10 -10.94
N ASP A 18 -6.12 9.69 -12.01
CA ASP A 18 -7.38 10.30 -12.46
C ASP A 18 -8.50 10.16 -11.43
N THR A 19 -8.50 9.04 -10.71
CA THR A 19 -9.45 8.80 -9.63
C THR A 19 -8.79 8.17 -8.42
N ILE A 20 -9.18 8.64 -7.23
CA ILE A 20 -8.75 8.08 -5.96
C ILE A 20 -9.97 7.57 -5.21
N ASN A 21 -9.93 6.33 -4.77
CA ASN A 21 -11.05 5.69 -4.08
C ASN A 21 -10.63 5.09 -2.75
N VAL A 22 -11.48 5.28 -1.73
CA VAL A 22 -11.42 4.48 -0.50
C VAL A 22 -12.26 3.23 -0.71
N ILE A 23 -11.70 2.08 -0.45
CA ILE A 23 -12.31 0.79 -0.76
C ILE A 23 -12.13 -0.18 0.42
N ASP A 24 -13.08 -1.06 0.66
CA ASP A 24 -12.89 -2.17 1.58
C ASP A 24 -12.13 -3.33 0.91
N GLN A 25 -11.55 -4.21 1.73
CA GLN A 25 -10.71 -5.31 1.23
C GLN A 25 -11.44 -6.25 0.25
N LYS A 26 -12.74 -6.50 0.46
CA LYS A 26 -13.53 -7.36 -0.41
C LYS A 26 -13.76 -6.69 -1.77
N SER A 27 -14.10 -5.41 -1.75
CA SER A 27 -14.28 -4.61 -2.96
C SER A 27 -12.98 -4.45 -3.73
N LEU A 28 -11.85 -4.28 -3.04
CA LEU A 28 -10.51 -4.26 -3.65
C LEU A 28 -10.24 -5.55 -4.42
N LYS A 29 -10.46 -6.71 -3.78
CA LYS A 29 -10.33 -8.02 -4.42
C LYS A 29 -11.14 -8.11 -5.72
N ASN A 30 -12.43 -7.77 -5.65
CA ASN A 30 -13.32 -7.82 -6.79
C ASN A 30 -12.86 -6.88 -7.92
N THR A 31 -12.38 -5.68 -7.57
CA THR A 31 -11.89 -4.70 -8.54
C THR A 31 -10.64 -5.22 -9.27
N ILE A 32 -9.66 -5.77 -8.54
CA ILE A 32 -8.44 -6.34 -9.14
C ILE A 32 -8.80 -7.49 -10.09
N ILE A 33 -9.72 -8.38 -9.70
CA ILE A 33 -10.16 -9.51 -10.54
C ILE A 33 -10.90 -8.99 -11.78
N LEU A 34 -11.82 -8.04 -11.61
CA LEU A 34 -12.61 -7.48 -12.70
C LEU A 34 -11.74 -6.81 -13.77
N LEU A 35 -10.70 -6.07 -13.33
CA LEU A 35 -9.77 -5.40 -14.22
C LEU A 35 -8.67 -6.33 -14.76
N GLY A 36 -8.57 -7.58 -14.27
CA GLY A 36 -7.55 -8.54 -14.70
C GLY A 36 -6.13 -8.13 -14.39
N CYS A 37 -5.92 -7.31 -13.35
CA CYS A 37 -4.61 -6.73 -13.00
C CYS A 37 -3.88 -7.47 -11.87
N GLN A 38 -4.19 -8.74 -11.62
CA GLN A 38 -3.58 -9.55 -10.55
C GLN A 38 -2.05 -9.63 -10.68
N ASN A 39 -1.54 -9.74 -11.88
CA ASN A 39 -0.10 -9.87 -12.15
C ASN A 39 0.67 -8.56 -11.88
N GLN A 40 -0.01 -7.42 -11.89
CA GLN A 40 0.59 -6.12 -11.60
C GLN A 40 0.76 -5.86 -10.10
N PHE A 41 0.09 -6.65 -9.24
CA PHE A 41 0.13 -6.51 -7.78
C PHE A 41 0.55 -7.83 -7.10
N PRO A 42 1.79 -8.29 -7.32
CA PRO A 42 2.25 -9.60 -6.84
C PRO A 42 2.30 -9.71 -5.31
N MET A 43 2.50 -8.63 -4.57
CA MET A 43 2.54 -8.69 -3.11
C MET A 43 1.19 -9.05 -2.49
N ILE A 44 0.09 -8.57 -3.11
CA ILE A 44 -1.26 -8.79 -2.62
C ILE A 44 -1.86 -10.04 -3.24
N CYS A 45 -1.51 -10.31 -4.49
CA CYS A 45 -2.08 -11.41 -5.27
C CYS A 45 -1.24 -12.68 -5.20
N TYR A 46 -0.04 -12.63 -4.59
CA TYR A 46 0.86 -13.77 -4.54
C TYR A 46 0.64 -14.58 -3.27
N GLU A 47 0.30 -15.86 -3.45
CA GLU A 47 0.53 -16.85 -2.41
C GLU A 47 1.93 -17.41 -2.53
N HIS A 48 2.57 -17.59 -1.38
CA HIS A 48 3.74 -18.45 -1.25
C HIS A 48 3.35 -19.90 -1.55
N THR A 49 3.25 -20.25 -2.82
CA THR A 49 3.29 -21.66 -3.21
C THR A 49 4.74 -22.00 -3.47
N ASN A 50 5.32 -22.81 -2.58
CA ASN A 50 6.59 -23.52 -2.82
C ASN A 50 6.49 -24.57 -3.93
N ASP A 51 5.50 -24.47 -4.81
CA ASP A 51 5.31 -25.41 -5.91
C ASP A 51 5.49 -24.74 -7.27
N SER A 52 6.50 -25.26 -7.95
CA SER A 52 7.02 -24.86 -9.27
C SER A 52 6.13 -25.21 -10.47
N ASN A 53 4.84 -25.30 -10.31
CA ASN A 53 3.88 -25.52 -11.39
C ASN A 53 2.92 -24.36 -11.51
N PHE A 54 3.21 -23.48 -12.47
CA PHE A 54 2.34 -22.40 -12.91
C PHE A 54 1.14 -22.94 -13.73
N ASP A 55 0.18 -23.54 -13.07
CA ASP A 55 -1.19 -23.60 -13.54
C ASP A 55 -2.05 -23.05 -12.40
N VAL A 56 -2.14 -21.74 -12.37
CA VAL A 56 -2.90 -21.05 -11.33
C VAL A 56 -4.31 -20.85 -11.82
N ASP A 57 -5.13 -21.85 -11.66
CA ASP A 57 -6.52 -21.61 -11.29
C ASP A 57 -6.45 -20.92 -9.92
N MET A 58 -6.46 -19.60 -9.91
CA MET A 58 -6.46 -18.82 -8.66
C MET A 58 -7.76 -19.17 -7.94
N ASP A 59 -7.66 -20.12 -7.01
CA ASP A 59 -8.74 -20.40 -6.08
C ASP A 59 -9.04 -19.08 -5.36
N GLU A 60 -10.26 -18.60 -5.54
CA GLU A 60 -10.73 -17.33 -4.94
C GLU A 60 -10.48 -17.26 -3.43
N SER A 61 -10.27 -18.42 -2.78
CA SER A 61 -10.01 -18.53 -1.35
C SER A 61 -8.67 -17.96 -0.90
N LYS A 62 -7.72 -17.81 -1.83
CA LYS A 62 -6.31 -17.54 -1.50
C LYS A 62 -5.87 -16.08 -1.60
N PHE A 63 -6.65 -15.25 -2.30
CA PHE A 63 -6.38 -13.85 -2.48
C PHE A 63 -6.68 -13.07 -1.18
N LEU A 64 -5.68 -12.48 -0.55
CA LEU A 64 -5.78 -11.69 0.68
C LEU A 64 -6.35 -12.42 1.92
N ASN A 65 -6.62 -13.73 1.84
CA ASN A 65 -7.37 -14.43 2.90
C ASN A 65 -6.57 -14.68 4.18
N ASP A 66 -5.25 -14.77 4.11
CA ASP A 66 -4.42 -15.13 5.26
C ASP A 66 -3.94 -13.92 6.09
N ARG A 67 -4.13 -12.71 5.60
CA ARG A 67 -3.83 -11.49 6.34
C ARG A 67 -5.08 -10.62 6.46
N ASN A 68 -5.57 -10.51 7.67
CA ASN A 68 -6.66 -9.58 7.99
C ASN A 68 -6.10 -8.15 8.03
N TYR A 69 -6.06 -7.50 6.88
CA TYR A 69 -5.67 -6.10 6.76
C TYR A 69 -6.81 -5.20 7.25
N ASN A 70 -6.95 -5.07 8.56
CA ASN A 70 -7.92 -4.17 9.19
C ASN A 70 -7.50 -2.70 9.03
N GLY A 71 -7.37 -2.25 7.78
CA GLY A 71 -6.94 -0.90 7.43
C GLY A 71 -7.91 -0.20 6.50
N THR A 72 -7.64 1.07 6.26
CA THR A 72 -8.28 1.84 5.20
C THR A 72 -7.49 1.61 3.91
N TRP A 73 -8.13 1.03 2.90
CA TRP A 73 -7.55 0.87 1.59
C TRP A 73 -7.83 2.08 0.73
N ILE A 74 -6.80 2.57 0.06
CA ILE A 74 -6.87 3.65 -0.92
C ILE A 74 -6.29 3.10 -2.22
N ILE A 75 -7.00 3.27 -3.32
CA ILE A 75 -6.52 2.93 -4.66
C ILE A 75 -6.52 4.16 -5.55
N GLY A 76 -5.48 4.31 -6.35
CA GLY A 76 -5.41 5.26 -7.46
C GLY A 76 -5.60 4.53 -8.78
N CYS A 77 -6.44 5.07 -9.65
CA CYS A 77 -6.74 4.49 -10.94
C CYS A 77 -6.65 5.53 -12.06
N ASN A 78 -6.15 5.12 -13.21
CA ASN A 78 -6.26 5.84 -14.48
C ASN A 78 -6.98 4.93 -15.47
N ASP A 79 -8.05 5.46 -16.09
CA ASP A 79 -8.92 4.71 -17.00
C ASP A 79 -9.35 3.36 -16.37
N ASP A 80 -8.97 2.25 -17.00
CA ASP A 80 -9.33 0.89 -16.60
C ASP A 80 -8.20 0.17 -15.83
N THR A 81 -7.20 0.91 -15.33
CA THR A 81 -6.04 0.34 -14.61
C THR A 81 -5.94 0.87 -13.19
N ILE A 82 -5.47 0.02 -12.27
CA ILE A 82 -5.04 0.45 -10.94
C ILE A 82 -3.56 0.83 -11.03
N ASP A 83 -3.22 2.05 -10.63
CA ASP A 83 -1.83 2.54 -10.62
C ASP A 83 -1.11 2.14 -9.34
N PHE A 84 -1.82 2.26 -8.22
CA PHE A 84 -1.29 1.93 -6.91
C PHE A 84 -2.40 1.57 -5.92
N LEU A 85 -1.97 0.94 -4.84
CA LEU A 85 -2.80 0.68 -3.69
C LEU A 85 -2.01 0.89 -2.40
N VAL A 86 -2.72 1.41 -1.40
CA VAL A 86 -2.18 1.69 -0.07
C VAL A 86 -3.14 1.17 0.98
N CYS A 87 -2.62 0.48 2.00
CA CYS A 87 -3.38 0.15 3.21
C CYS A 87 -2.81 0.91 4.39
N LEU A 88 -3.64 1.73 5.02
CA LEU A 88 -3.27 2.55 6.17
C LEU A 88 -4.00 2.08 7.42
N LYS A 89 -3.26 2.07 8.54
CA LYS A 89 -3.80 1.80 9.88
C LYS A 89 -3.32 2.86 10.85
N THR A 90 -4.04 3.00 11.96
CA THR A 90 -3.59 3.86 13.06
C THR A 90 -3.66 3.10 14.36
N TYR A 91 -2.63 3.24 15.18
CA TYR A 91 -2.63 2.80 16.55
C TYR A 91 -2.01 3.91 17.40
N GLU A 92 -2.76 4.37 18.41
CA GLU A 92 -2.39 5.56 19.18
C GLU A 92 -2.09 6.76 18.28
N GLN A 93 -0.87 7.28 18.31
CA GLN A 93 -0.41 8.41 17.49
C GLN A 93 0.52 7.99 16.34
N ILE A 94 0.53 6.70 15.99
CA ILE A 94 1.36 6.17 14.92
C ILE A 94 0.47 5.86 13.72
N LEU A 95 0.85 6.34 12.55
CA LEU A 95 0.31 5.93 11.27
C LEU A 95 1.12 4.76 10.71
N PHE A 96 0.48 3.67 10.40
CA PHE A 96 1.11 2.52 9.76
C PHE A 96 0.77 2.50 8.26
N ILE A 97 1.78 2.45 7.42
CA ILE A 97 1.65 2.06 6.02
C ILE A 97 1.86 0.55 5.97
N ASP A 98 0.75 -0.18 6.06
CA ASP A 98 0.74 -1.63 6.15
C ASP A 98 1.02 -2.29 4.79
N VAL A 99 0.54 -1.64 3.72
CA VAL A 99 0.81 -1.98 2.33
C VAL A 99 1.01 -0.70 1.54
N LEU A 100 2.00 -0.69 0.70
CA LEU A 100 2.17 0.24 -0.42
C LEU A 100 2.63 -0.59 -1.62
N GLU A 101 1.79 -0.69 -2.63
CA GLU A 101 2.13 -1.39 -3.84
C GLU A 101 1.80 -0.55 -5.07
N VAL A 102 2.78 -0.38 -5.94
CA VAL A 102 2.64 0.31 -7.22
C VAL A 102 2.53 -0.74 -8.31
N ASN A 103 1.64 -0.50 -9.26
CA ASN A 103 1.50 -1.32 -10.46
C ASN A 103 2.90 -1.61 -11.06
N GLU A 104 3.17 -2.88 -11.35
CA GLU A 104 4.50 -3.33 -11.75
C GLU A 104 5.00 -2.60 -13.00
N ASP A 105 4.11 -2.31 -13.95
CA ASP A 105 4.43 -1.59 -15.19
C ASP A 105 4.78 -0.10 -14.93
N MET A 106 4.43 0.44 -13.77
CA MET A 106 4.67 1.83 -13.36
C MET A 106 5.81 1.98 -12.34
N ARG A 107 6.44 0.87 -11.94
CA ARG A 107 7.55 0.91 -10.98
C ARG A 107 8.77 1.64 -11.53
N LYS A 108 9.64 2.10 -10.64
CA LYS A 108 10.89 2.84 -10.95
C LYS A 108 10.69 4.17 -11.67
N GLN A 109 9.46 4.69 -11.68
CA GLN A 109 9.12 6.01 -12.24
C GLN A 109 8.88 7.06 -11.14
N GLY A 110 9.19 6.74 -9.88
CA GLY A 110 9.06 7.65 -8.74
C GLY A 110 7.67 7.69 -8.09
N LEU A 111 6.67 6.98 -8.64
CA LEU A 111 5.30 7.04 -8.14
C LEU A 111 5.20 6.64 -6.66
N GLY A 112 5.86 5.54 -6.25
CA GLY A 112 5.88 5.12 -4.84
C GLY A 112 6.45 6.18 -3.90
N GLY A 113 7.56 6.83 -4.28
CA GLY A 113 8.15 7.93 -3.50
C GLY A 113 7.21 9.15 -3.41
N ASN A 114 6.53 9.50 -4.50
CA ASN A 114 5.56 10.60 -4.50
C ASN A 114 4.38 10.31 -3.57
N ILE A 115 3.85 9.08 -3.59
CA ILE A 115 2.77 8.66 -2.69
C ILE A 115 3.21 8.79 -1.22
N VAL A 116 4.39 8.27 -0.87
CA VAL A 116 4.93 8.35 0.49
C VAL A 116 5.12 9.81 0.91
N SER A 117 5.69 10.66 0.06
CA SER A 117 5.89 12.09 0.36
C SER A 117 4.57 12.83 0.62
N ILE A 118 3.51 12.48 -0.12
CA ILE A 118 2.16 13.04 0.11
C ILE A 118 1.63 12.54 1.47
N ILE A 119 1.73 11.24 1.75
CA ILE A 119 1.29 10.66 3.04
C ILE A 119 2.02 11.36 4.20
N GLU A 120 3.34 11.52 4.13
CA GLU A 120 4.16 12.19 5.13
C GLU A 120 3.71 13.64 5.36
N SER A 121 3.55 14.39 4.27
CA SER A 121 3.15 15.80 4.33
C SER A 121 1.77 16.01 4.97
N VAL A 122 0.82 15.10 4.74
CA VAL A 122 -0.49 15.15 5.41
C VAL A 122 -0.38 14.64 6.84
N ALA A 123 0.36 13.55 7.06
CA ALA A 123 0.52 12.92 8.37
C ALA A 123 1.18 13.86 9.39
N GLU A 124 2.10 14.73 8.98
CA GLU A 124 2.77 15.70 9.86
C GLU A 124 1.81 16.49 10.75
N THR A 125 0.59 16.76 10.26
CA THR A 125 -0.45 17.47 11.03
C THR A 125 -1.16 16.58 12.06
N TYR A 126 -1.22 15.27 11.84
CA TYR A 126 -2.10 14.35 12.59
C TYR A 126 -1.35 13.28 13.37
N TYR A 127 -0.18 12.87 12.90
CA TYR A 127 0.59 11.74 13.42
C TYR A 127 2.08 12.09 13.47
N PRO A 128 2.72 12.10 14.64
CA PRO A 128 4.14 12.44 14.75
C PRO A 128 5.08 11.35 14.24
N THR A 129 4.56 10.17 13.93
CA THR A 129 5.37 9.02 13.52
C THR A 129 4.63 8.18 12.48
N ILE A 130 5.36 7.78 11.44
CA ILE A 130 4.93 6.77 10.49
C ILE A 130 5.74 5.50 10.72
N SER A 131 5.09 4.34 10.63
CA SER A 131 5.70 3.02 10.76
C SER A 131 5.43 2.16 9.54
N VAL A 132 6.44 1.38 9.14
CA VAL A 132 6.37 0.43 8.01
C VAL A 132 7.04 -0.89 8.39
N SER A 133 6.70 -1.96 7.70
CA SER A 133 7.29 -3.28 7.91
C SER A 133 7.76 -3.87 6.59
N PRO A 134 8.94 -3.44 6.07
CA PRO A 134 9.49 -3.98 4.84
C PRO A 134 9.79 -5.48 4.98
N PHE A 135 9.46 -6.27 3.95
CA PHE A 135 9.53 -7.74 4.01
C PHE A 135 10.68 -8.32 3.16
N ASP A 136 11.26 -7.55 2.23
CA ASP A 136 12.38 -7.96 1.38
C ASP A 136 13.42 -6.85 1.24
N THR A 137 14.52 -7.17 0.55
CA THR A 137 15.64 -6.24 0.37
C THR A 137 15.26 -5.02 -0.47
N ASP A 138 14.41 -5.16 -1.48
CA ASP A 138 14.01 -4.04 -2.34
C ASP A 138 13.11 -3.08 -1.56
N ALA A 139 12.20 -3.59 -0.75
CA ALA A 139 11.40 -2.79 0.15
C ALA A 139 12.26 -2.08 1.21
N ILE A 140 13.24 -2.78 1.79
CA ILE A 140 14.21 -2.18 2.73
C ILE A 140 14.93 -1.00 2.06
N ASN A 141 15.53 -1.21 0.90
CA ASN A 141 16.24 -0.16 0.16
C ASN A 141 15.35 1.03 -0.19
N PHE A 142 14.08 0.78 -0.55
CA PHE A 142 13.11 1.83 -0.82
C PHE A 142 12.84 2.67 0.44
N TRP A 143 12.55 2.02 1.56
CA TRP A 143 12.23 2.74 2.79
C TRP A 143 13.45 3.46 3.40
N GLU A 144 14.66 2.90 3.27
CA GLU A 144 15.90 3.62 3.61
C GLU A 144 16.08 4.88 2.76
N HIS A 145 15.81 4.79 1.45
CA HIS A 145 15.85 5.95 0.56
C HIS A 145 14.82 7.02 0.95
N MET A 146 13.68 6.62 1.50
CA MET A 146 12.65 7.51 2.05
C MET A 146 12.96 7.97 3.49
N GLU A 147 14.17 7.70 3.99
CA GLU A 147 14.67 8.11 5.32
C GLU A 147 13.98 7.43 6.51
N TYR A 148 13.39 6.26 6.29
CA TYR A 148 12.94 5.40 7.38
C TYR A 148 14.11 4.61 7.96
N TYR A 149 14.08 4.38 9.25
CA TYR A 149 15.13 3.64 9.95
C TYR A 149 14.56 2.60 10.90
N LYS A 150 15.32 1.53 11.10
CA LYS A 150 14.96 0.48 12.05
C LYS A 150 15.31 0.92 13.45
N GLU A 151 14.33 1.02 14.33
CA GLU A 151 14.57 1.33 15.75
C GLU A 151 14.91 0.03 16.50
N GLU A 152 15.93 0.04 17.35
CA GLU A 152 16.52 -1.16 17.98
C GLU A 152 15.50 -2.01 18.77
N ASN A 153 14.46 -1.37 19.31
CA ASN A 153 13.45 -2.03 20.14
C ASN A 153 12.16 -2.41 19.38
N TYR A 154 12.08 -2.13 18.09
CA TYR A 154 10.90 -2.37 17.26
C TYR A 154 11.23 -3.29 16.09
N GLN A 155 10.27 -4.15 15.74
CA GLN A 155 10.40 -4.96 14.51
C GLN A 155 10.11 -4.15 13.23
N SER A 156 9.57 -2.96 13.39
CA SER A 156 9.16 -2.07 12.30
C SER A 156 10.19 -0.96 12.08
N TRP A 157 10.16 -0.40 10.90
CA TRP A 157 10.91 0.80 10.51
C TRP A 157 10.04 2.01 10.76
N ILE A 158 10.63 3.11 11.21
CA ILE A 158 9.90 4.33 11.54
C ILE A 158 10.52 5.56 10.88
N LYS A 159 9.68 6.57 10.68
CA LYS A 159 10.08 7.95 10.41
C LYS A 159 9.33 8.87 11.36
N ARG A 160 10.04 9.76 12.04
CA ARG A 160 9.45 10.83 12.86
C ARG A 160 9.28 12.05 11.98
N LEU A 161 8.08 12.59 11.96
CA LEU A 161 7.71 13.75 11.16
C LEU A 161 7.94 15.06 11.94
#